data_f2266702829a524295093b2c59012a3d
#
_entry.id   f2266702829a524295093b2c59012a3d
#
_cell.length_a   1.000
_cell.length_b   1.000
_cell.length_c   1.000
_cell.angle_alpha   90.00
_cell.angle_beta   90.00
_cell.angle_gamma   90.00
#
_symmetry.space_group_name_H-M   'P 1'
#
loop_
_entity.id
_entity.type
_entity.pdbx_description
1 polymer ?
#
loop_
_entity_poly.entity_id
_entity_poly.type
_entity_poly.pdbx_seq_one_letter_code
_entity_poly.pdbx_strand_id
1 'polypeptide(L)'
;MLEITDVRVDGFSEFLGVDEKTTLSWKFTGEGEDAFQKSCRIRVKDAQGRISDTGEMETERHQGIPFPEMEWRSFTEYQVQVEGKDRGGNLTESGWIIFV
;
A
#
# COMPACT_ATOMS: atom_id res chain seq x y z
N MET A 1 -15.24 -12.83 3.15
CA MET A 1 -15.03 -11.55 2.47
C MET A 1 -13.60 -11.08 2.70
N LEU A 2 -12.89 -10.71 1.65
CA LEU A 2 -11.53 -10.20 1.77
C LEU A 2 -11.54 -8.75 2.24
N GLU A 3 -10.60 -8.41 3.12
CA GLU A 3 -10.43 -7.04 3.60
C GLU A 3 -8.96 -6.68 3.75
N ILE A 4 -8.65 -5.44 3.42
CA ILE A 4 -7.38 -4.83 3.77
C ILE A 4 -7.67 -3.75 4.80
N THR A 5 -7.07 -3.87 5.98
CA THR A 5 -7.27 -2.96 7.11
C THR A 5 -5.94 -2.55 7.72
N ASP A 6 -5.97 -1.60 8.63
CA ASP A 6 -4.78 -1.13 9.36
C ASP A 6 -3.60 -0.78 8.45
N VAL A 7 -3.86 -0.04 7.39
CA VAL A 7 -2.80 0.43 6.51
C VAL A 7 -1.95 1.44 7.27
N ARG A 8 -0.64 1.17 7.37
CA ARG A 8 0.32 2.00 8.10
C ARG A 8 1.53 2.34 7.26
N VAL A 9 1.99 3.57 7.43
CA VAL A 9 3.23 4.04 6.81
C VAL A 9 4.32 3.99 7.88
N ASP A 10 5.29 3.10 7.68
CA ASP A 10 6.39 2.87 8.63
C ASP A 10 7.63 3.64 8.18
N GLY A 11 8.38 4.18 9.15
CA GLY A 11 9.60 4.94 8.87
C GLY A 11 9.34 6.35 8.35
N PHE A 12 8.11 6.82 8.47
CA PHE A 12 7.73 8.17 8.05
C PHE A 12 8.05 9.17 9.15
N SER A 13 8.57 10.32 8.74
CA SER A 13 8.86 11.45 9.64
C SER A 13 8.25 12.72 9.06
N GLU A 14 7.59 13.51 9.90
CA GLU A 14 7.04 14.81 9.52
C GLU A 14 8.11 15.77 8.97
N PHE A 15 9.35 15.61 9.44
CA PHE A 15 10.46 16.47 9.04
C PHE A 15 11.20 15.97 7.80
N LEU A 16 11.30 14.65 7.63
CA LEU A 16 12.08 14.04 6.57
C LEU A 16 11.22 13.60 5.38
N GLY A 17 9.90 13.49 5.59
CA GLY A 17 9.00 12.97 4.56
C GLY A 17 9.21 11.49 4.29
N VAL A 18 8.86 11.07 3.08
CA VAL A 18 9.04 9.70 2.65
C VAL A 18 10.43 9.52 2.04
N ASP A 19 11.16 8.52 2.46
CA ASP A 19 12.47 8.19 1.94
C ASP A 19 12.54 6.70 1.55
N GLU A 20 13.74 6.23 1.15
CA GLU A 20 13.94 4.84 0.73
C GLU A 20 13.67 3.81 1.83
N LYS A 21 13.65 4.23 3.09
CA LYS A 21 13.39 3.37 4.25
C LYS A 21 11.91 3.36 4.63
N THR A 22 11.13 4.23 4.05
CA THR A 22 9.69 4.29 4.32
C THR A 22 9.00 3.14 3.62
N THR A 23 8.23 2.37 4.37
CA THR A 23 7.52 1.21 3.86
C THR A 23 6.06 1.24 4.26
N LEU A 24 5.26 0.41 3.61
CA LEU A 24 3.84 0.30 3.85
C LEU A 24 3.53 -1.08 4.43
N SER A 25 2.63 -1.11 5.42
CA SER A 25 2.16 -2.36 6.02
C SER A 25 0.64 -2.31 6.16
N TRP A 26 0.01 -3.47 6.10
CA TRP A 26 -1.43 -3.59 6.25
C TRP A 26 -1.78 -4.96 6.77
N LYS A 27 -3.07 -5.15 7.13
CA LYS A 27 -3.62 -6.45 7.47
C LYS A 27 -4.47 -6.94 6.31
N PHE A 28 -4.27 -8.19 5.94
CA PHE A 28 -5.03 -8.86 4.90
C PHE A 28 -5.80 -10.00 5.55
N THR A 29 -7.12 -9.92 5.53
CA THR A 29 -8.00 -10.90 6.17
C THR A 29 -9.06 -11.39 5.21
N GLY A 30 -9.49 -12.65 5.42
CA GLY A 30 -10.55 -13.23 4.61
C GLY A 30 -11.01 -14.56 5.22
N GLU A 31 -12.02 -15.14 4.63
CA GLU A 31 -12.56 -16.42 5.03
C GLU A 31 -12.10 -17.53 4.09
N GLY A 32 -11.85 -18.73 4.62
CA GLY A 32 -11.48 -19.89 3.83
C GLY A 32 -9.98 -20.14 3.77
N GLU A 33 -9.63 -21.29 3.22
CA GLU A 33 -8.24 -21.77 3.15
C GLU A 33 -7.37 -20.95 2.19
N ASP A 34 -7.97 -20.34 1.18
CA ASP A 34 -7.26 -19.57 0.17
C ASP A 34 -7.21 -18.07 0.47
N ALA A 35 -7.63 -17.67 1.67
CA ALA A 35 -7.71 -16.27 2.08
C ALA A 35 -6.35 -15.72 2.54
N PHE A 36 -5.29 -16.03 1.80
CA PHE A 36 -3.95 -15.49 2.01
C PHE A 36 -3.56 -14.60 0.84
N GLN A 37 -2.85 -13.54 1.11
CA GLN A 37 -2.36 -12.69 0.05
C GLN A 37 -1.40 -13.46 -0.84
N LYS A 38 -1.62 -13.41 -2.14
CA LYS A 38 -0.74 -13.95 -3.15
C LYS A 38 0.04 -12.84 -3.83
N SER A 39 -0.60 -11.70 -4.05
CA SER A 39 0.02 -10.54 -4.68
C SER A 39 -0.57 -9.26 -4.11
N CYS A 40 0.13 -8.17 -4.33
CA CYS A 40 -0.35 -6.84 -3.93
C CYS A 40 0.09 -5.79 -4.93
N ARG A 41 -0.52 -4.63 -4.84
CA ARG A 41 -0.24 -3.49 -5.69
C ARG A 41 -0.47 -2.22 -4.89
N ILE A 42 0.46 -1.29 -4.97
CA ILE A 42 0.38 -0.02 -4.25
C ILE A 42 0.25 1.11 -5.25
N ARG A 43 -0.73 1.97 -5.03
CA ARG A 43 -0.93 3.20 -5.80
C ARG A 43 -0.81 4.39 -4.86
N VAL A 44 -0.06 5.40 -5.28
CA VAL A 44 0.09 6.65 -4.53
C VAL A 44 -0.32 7.81 -5.43
N LYS A 45 -1.20 8.64 -4.90
CA LYS A 45 -1.66 9.85 -5.58
C LYS A 45 -0.99 11.07 -4.93
N ASP A 46 -0.39 11.93 -5.75
CA ASP A 46 0.22 13.16 -5.26
C ASP A 46 -0.80 14.31 -5.18
N ALA A 47 -0.32 15.49 -4.78
CA ALA A 47 -1.18 16.66 -4.62
C ALA A 47 -1.80 17.18 -5.93
N GLN A 48 -1.21 16.83 -7.07
CA GLN A 48 -1.73 17.17 -8.38
C GLN A 48 -2.62 16.11 -8.99
N GLY A 49 -2.87 15.01 -8.26
CA GLY A 49 -3.69 13.92 -8.74
C GLY A 49 -2.97 12.91 -9.61
N ARG A 50 -1.65 12.99 -9.72
CA ARG A 50 -0.85 12.00 -10.45
C ARG A 50 -0.73 10.72 -9.64
N ILE A 51 -0.89 9.59 -10.31
CA ILE A 51 -0.83 8.28 -9.66
C ILE A 51 0.46 7.56 -10.06
N SER A 52 1.22 7.15 -9.04
CA SER A 52 2.36 6.24 -9.19
C SER A 52 1.95 4.87 -8.69
N ASP A 53 2.39 3.81 -9.37
CA ASP A 53 1.89 2.46 -9.20
C ASP A 53 3.05 1.48 -9.24
N THR A 54 3.10 0.55 -8.29
CA THR A 54 4.13 -0.49 -8.27
C THR A 54 3.93 -1.55 -9.35
N GLY A 55 2.70 -1.65 -9.89
CA GLY A 55 2.30 -2.84 -10.61
C GLY A 55 2.05 -4.01 -9.66
N GLU A 56 1.58 -5.11 -10.20
CA GLU A 56 1.34 -6.30 -9.39
C GLU A 56 2.66 -6.92 -8.93
N MET A 57 2.78 -7.13 -7.62
CA MET A 57 3.94 -7.78 -6.99
C MET A 57 3.50 -9.11 -6.39
N GLU A 58 4.10 -10.20 -6.83
CA GLU A 58 3.82 -11.51 -6.26
C GLU A 58 4.53 -11.65 -4.92
N THR A 59 3.78 -11.52 -3.85
CA THR A 59 4.30 -11.67 -2.50
C THR A 59 3.18 -11.99 -1.51
N GLU A 60 3.48 -12.84 -0.56
CA GLU A 60 2.59 -13.12 0.57
C GLU A 60 2.77 -12.08 1.69
N ARG A 61 3.79 -11.25 1.57
CA ARG A 61 4.11 -10.24 2.58
C ARG A 61 3.14 -9.08 2.51
N HIS A 62 2.75 -8.59 3.67
CA HIS A 62 1.94 -7.37 3.82
C HIS A 62 2.53 -6.43 4.86
N GLN A 63 3.84 -6.56 5.13
CA GLN A 63 4.62 -5.70 6.02
C GLN A 63 5.92 -5.32 5.36
N GLY A 64 6.34 -4.08 5.56
CA GLY A 64 7.60 -3.60 5.04
C GLY A 64 7.66 -3.55 3.51
N ILE A 65 6.55 -3.28 2.86
CA ILE A 65 6.47 -3.23 1.40
C ILE A 65 6.91 -1.84 0.93
N PRO A 66 7.86 -1.74 -0.01
CA PRO A 66 8.33 -0.45 -0.49
C PRO A 66 7.26 0.27 -1.33
N PHE A 67 7.29 1.59 -1.26
CA PHE A 67 6.47 2.44 -2.11
C PHE A 67 6.95 2.39 -3.58
N PRO A 68 6.10 2.75 -4.54
CA PRO A 68 6.56 2.89 -5.91
C PRO A 68 7.62 3.98 -6.02
N GLU A 69 8.50 3.85 -7.00
CA GLU A 69 9.48 4.90 -7.27
C GLU A 69 8.77 6.16 -7.74
N MET A 70 8.99 7.24 -7.03
CA MET A 70 8.42 8.53 -7.37
C MET A 70 9.18 9.63 -6.65
N GLU A 71 8.98 10.84 -7.11
CA GLU A 71 9.57 12.01 -6.48
C GLU A 71 8.71 12.42 -5.27
N TRP A 72 9.31 12.35 -4.09
CA TRP A 72 8.64 12.71 -2.85
C TRP A 72 9.01 14.11 -2.42
N ARG A 73 8.02 14.86 -1.94
CA ARG A 73 8.22 16.23 -1.44
C ARG A 73 7.81 16.30 0.02
N SER A 74 8.58 17.04 0.82
CA SER A 74 8.26 17.27 2.23
C SER A 74 6.99 18.12 2.36
N PHE A 75 6.24 17.90 3.44
CA PHE A 75 5.03 18.64 3.79
C PHE A 75 3.96 18.63 2.67
N THR A 76 3.93 17.57 1.90
CA THR A 76 2.98 17.39 0.80
C THR A 76 2.01 16.28 1.17
N GLU A 77 0.72 16.50 0.92
CA GLU A 77 -0.30 15.48 1.15
C GLU A 77 -0.25 14.43 0.05
N TYR A 78 -0.24 13.18 0.46
CA TYR A 78 -0.31 12.03 -0.43
C TYR A 78 -1.47 11.14 -0.03
N GLN A 79 -2.00 10.40 -0.98
CA GLN A 79 -3.00 9.36 -0.73
C GLN A 79 -2.45 8.03 -1.22
N VAL A 80 -2.68 6.99 -0.46
CA VAL A 80 -2.22 5.65 -0.80
C VAL A 80 -3.40 4.67 -0.83
N GLN A 81 -3.37 3.76 -1.78
CA GLN A 81 -4.33 2.67 -1.88
C GLN A 81 -3.57 1.37 -2.06
N VAL A 82 -3.99 0.34 -1.33
CA VAL A 82 -3.41 -1.00 -1.42
C VAL A 82 -4.44 -1.92 -2.06
N GLU A 83 -4.03 -2.67 -3.07
CA GLU A 83 -4.81 -3.73 -3.67
C GLU A 83 -4.15 -5.07 -3.34
N GLY A 84 -4.94 -6.05 -2.94
CA GLY A 84 -4.46 -7.39 -2.63
C GLY A 84 -5.26 -8.44 -3.37
N LYS A 85 -4.60 -9.53 -3.70
CA LYS A 85 -5.20 -10.66 -4.39
C LYS A 85 -4.90 -11.92 -3.59
N ASP A 86 -5.92 -12.76 -3.37
CA ASP A 86 -5.71 -14.03 -2.69
C ASP A 86 -5.33 -15.15 -3.68
N ARG A 87 -5.13 -16.35 -3.16
CA ARG A 87 -4.76 -17.51 -3.97
C ARG A 87 -5.86 -17.97 -4.92
N GLY A 88 -7.11 -17.65 -4.59
CA GLY A 88 -8.27 -17.94 -5.45
C GLY A 88 -8.50 -16.94 -6.57
N GLY A 89 -7.68 -15.88 -6.64
CA GLY A 89 -7.82 -14.84 -7.65
C GLY A 89 -8.80 -13.73 -7.28
N ASN A 90 -9.29 -13.71 -6.04
CA ASN A 90 -10.19 -12.67 -5.56
C ASN A 90 -9.41 -11.40 -5.20
N LEU A 91 -9.93 -10.25 -5.60
CA LEU A 91 -9.31 -8.96 -5.34
C LEU A 91 -10.01 -8.22 -4.23
N THR A 92 -9.23 -7.49 -3.44
CA THR A 92 -9.76 -6.50 -2.51
C THR A 92 -8.84 -5.29 -2.53
N GLU A 93 -9.36 -4.15 -2.15
CA GLU A 93 -8.56 -2.92 -2.10
C GLU A 93 -8.96 -2.09 -0.88
N SER A 94 -8.00 -1.36 -0.34
CA SER A 94 -8.26 -0.39 0.70
C SER A 94 -8.90 0.85 0.08
N GLY A 95 -9.56 1.66 0.89
CA GLY A 95 -9.88 3.01 0.47
C GLY A 95 -8.58 3.82 0.31
N TRP A 96 -8.68 5.02 -0.22
CA TRP A 96 -7.55 5.95 -0.27
C TRP A 96 -7.30 6.51 1.12
N ILE A 97 -6.05 6.40 1.57
CA ILE A 97 -5.64 6.81 2.90
C ILE A 97 -4.70 7.99 2.76
N ILE A 98 -4.98 9.07 3.48
CA ILE A 98 -4.22 10.31 3.41
C ILE A 98 -3.07 10.26 4.42
N PHE A 99 -1.89 10.68 3.98
CA PHE A 99 -0.76 10.93 4.88
C PHE A 99 0.04 12.14 4.41
N VAL A 100 0.74 12.77 5.34
CA VAL A 100 1.48 14.01 5.06
C VAL A 100 2.94 13.88 5.48
#